data_86e8a4618bc43b8996df5d55e1cd1012
#
_entry.id   86e8a4618bc43b8996df5d55e1cd1012
#
_cell.length_a   1.000
_cell.length_b   1.000
_cell.length_c   1.000
_cell.angle_alpha   90.00
_cell.angle_beta   90.00
_cell.angle_gamma   90.00
#
_symmetry.space_group_name_H-M   'P 1'
#
loop_
_entity.id
_entity.type
_entity.pdbx_description
1 polymer ?
#
loop_
_entity_poly.entity_id
_entity_poly.type
_entity_poly.pdbx_seq_one_letter_code
_entity_poly.pdbx_strand_id
1 'polypeptide(L)'
;MKHCATQTLESERLILRRYQAEDYKAMYKNWASDPQVTKYLMWPTHPNEEVSKSVTEDWVANYSNEKYYNWAIVLKELGDEPIGNIAVVDMNELAESVHIGYCLGRSFWHKGIMSEALQTVIDFMFTVVEANRIESRHDPRNPHSGGVMKKCGMQYEGTLRSADWNNQGICDACYYSILRNEVQYE
;
A
#
# COMPACT_ATOMS: atom_id res chain seq x y z
N MET A 1 4.03 -17.99 8.03
CA MET A 1 3.16 -16.83 8.38
C MET A 1 1.81 -17.30 8.92
N LYS A 2 1.19 -16.53 9.82
CA LYS A 2 -0.15 -16.81 10.39
C LYS A 2 -1.18 -15.90 9.70
N HIS A 3 -1.84 -16.40 8.68
CA HIS A 3 -2.81 -15.61 7.94
C HIS A 3 -4.11 -15.42 8.72
N CYS A 4 -4.68 -14.22 8.64
CA CYS A 4 -5.89 -13.84 9.38
C CYS A 4 -6.79 -12.88 8.60
N ALA A 5 -6.57 -12.75 7.28
CA ALA A 5 -7.22 -11.79 6.40
C ALA A 5 -6.99 -10.31 6.80
N THR A 6 -7.50 -9.39 5.99
CA THR A 6 -7.48 -7.97 6.30
C THR A 6 -8.31 -7.69 7.56
N GLN A 7 -7.66 -7.18 8.60
CA GLN A 7 -8.31 -6.69 9.83
C GLN A 7 -8.29 -5.16 9.84
N THR A 8 -9.22 -4.53 10.54
CA THR A 8 -9.17 -3.08 10.75
C THR A 8 -8.02 -2.75 11.69
N LEU A 9 -7.16 -1.81 11.28
CA LEU A 9 -6.03 -1.32 12.05
C LEU A 9 -6.24 0.16 12.33
N GLU A 10 -5.75 0.60 13.48
CA GLU A 10 -5.83 2.01 13.87
C GLU A 10 -4.47 2.55 14.27
N SER A 11 -4.21 3.79 13.89
CA SER A 11 -3.09 4.59 14.36
C SER A 11 -3.58 5.89 14.99
N GLU A 12 -2.69 6.83 15.26
CA GLU A 12 -3.07 8.13 15.83
C GLU A 12 -4.11 8.86 14.97
N ARG A 13 -3.87 8.98 13.67
CA ARG A 13 -4.72 9.76 12.74
C ARG A 13 -5.55 8.89 11.80
N LEU A 14 -5.22 7.60 11.64
CA LEU A 14 -5.76 6.79 10.55
C LEU A 14 -6.60 5.62 11.06
N ILE A 15 -7.56 5.23 10.23
CA ILE A 15 -8.21 3.92 10.23
C ILE A 15 -7.85 3.26 8.90
N LEU A 16 -7.24 2.06 8.97
CA LEU A 16 -7.00 1.20 7.83
C LEU A 16 -8.06 0.10 7.87
N ARG A 17 -9.05 0.16 6.99
CA ARG A 17 -10.19 -0.76 6.98
C ARG A 17 -10.35 -1.48 5.66
N ARG A 18 -11.16 -2.52 5.63
CA ARG A 18 -11.62 -3.13 4.38
C ARG A 18 -12.38 -2.12 3.54
N TYR A 19 -12.25 -2.23 2.21
CA TYR A 19 -13.11 -1.49 1.29
C TYR A 19 -14.57 -1.92 1.42
N GLN A 20 -15.46 -0.96 1.21
CA GLN A 20 -16.90 -1.14 1.06
C GLN A 20 -17.28 -0.90 -0.40
N ALA A 21 -18.42 -1.44 -0.83
CA ALA A 21 -18.83 -1.34 -2.23
C ALA A 21 -18.90 0.11 -2.74
N GLU A 22 -19.34 1.05 -1.89
CA GLU A 22 -19.49 2.46 -2.27
C GLU A 22 -18.18 3.27 -2.29
N ASP A 23 -17.08 2.72 -1.80
CA ASP A 23 -15.78 3.39 -1.75
C ASP A 23 -15.19 3.71 -3.14
N TYR A 24 -15.72 3.11 -4.20
CA TYR A 24 -15.31 3.43 -5.57
C TYR A 24 -15.43 4.92 -5.91
N LYS A 25 -16.44 5.61 -5.35
CA LYS A 25 -16.63 7.05 -5.55
C LYS A 25 -15.46 7.86 -5.00
N ALA A 26 -15.06 7.53 -3.77
CA ALA A 26 -13.90 8.15 -3.14
C ALA A 26 -12.59 7.76 -3.84
N MET A 27 -12.45 6.49 -4.27
CA MET A 27 -11.32 6.04 -5.07
C MET A 27 -11.16 6.88 -6.33
N TYR A 28 -12.22 7.00 -7.12
CA TYR A 28 -12.20 7.78 -8.36
C TYR A 28 -11.87 9.24 -8.09
N LYS A 29 -12.61 9.88 -7.17
CA LYS A 29 -12.48 11.28 -6.80
C LYS A 29 -11.08 11.64 -6.28
N ASN A 30 -10.54 10.83 -5.37
CA ASN A 30 -9.38 11.23 -4.57
C ASN A 30 -8.03 10.84 -5.19
N TRP A 31 -7.96 9.73 -5.97
CA TRP A 31 -6.66 9.29 -6.52
C TRP A 31 -6.71 8.58 -7.88
N ALA A 32 -7.72 7.74 -8.16
CA ALA A 32 -7.65 6.88 -9.33
C ALA A 32 -7.83 7.62 -10.66
N SER A 33 -8.53 8.76 -10.66
CA SER A 33 -8.72 9.63 -11.83
C SER A 33 -7.59 10.66 -12.00
N ASP A 34 -6.65 10.77 -11.05
CA ASP A 34 -5.57 11.75 -11.12
C ASP A 34 -4.32 11.14 -11.79
N PRO A 35 -3.94 11.58 -13.02
CA PRO A 35 -2.77 11.06 -13.72
C PRO A 35 -1.44 11.38 -13.01
N GLN A 36 -1.40 12.34 -12.09
CA GLN A 36 -0.21 12.60 -11.28
C GLN A 36 -0.04 11.54 -10.18
N VAL A 37 -1.13 11.03 -9.63
CA VAL A 37 -1.10 9.93 -8.66
C VAL A 37 -0.74 8.62 -9.35
N THR A 38 -1.37 8.33 -10.49
CA THR A 38 -1.18 7.06 -11.20
C THR A 38 0.11 6.98 -12.01
N LYS A 39 0.83 8.09 -12.16
CA LYS A 39 2.01 8.21 -13.01
C LYS A 39 3.01 7.05 -12.87
N TYR A 40 3.30 6.64 -11.64
CA TYR A 40 4.27 5.58 -11.33
C TYR A 40 3.60 4.29 -10.82
N LEU A 41 2.29 4.13 -11.03
CA LEU A 41 1.56 2.92 -10.69
C LEU A 41 1.50 1.97 -11.89
N MET A 42 1.30 0.67 -11.62
CA MET A 42 1.23 -0.38 -12.63
C MET A 42 -0.16 -0.48 -13.29
N TRP A 43 -1.13 0.27 -12.81
CA TRP A 43 -2.47 0.33 -13.39
C TRP A 43 -2.76 1.74 -13.93
N PRO A 44 -3.53 1.87 -15.03
CA PRO A 44 -3.76 3.15 -15.69
C PRO A 44 -4.71 4.05 -14.91
N THR A 45 -4.63 5.36 -15.14
CA THR A 45 -5.62 6.31 -14.65
C THR A 45 -7.03 5.84 -15.05
N HIS A 46 -7.95 5.80 -14.09
CA HIS A 46 -9.32 5.39 -14.35
C HIS A 46 -10.05 6.46 -15.18
N PRO A 47 -10.59 6.12 -16.35
CA PRO A 47 -11.26 7.09 -17.24
C PRO A 47 -12.64 7.51 -16.72
N ASN A 48 -13.26 6.71 -15.87
CA ASN A 48 -14.57 6.95 -15.27
C ASN A 48 -14.76 6.16 -13.96
N GLU A 49 -15.85 6.44 -13.26
CA GLU A 49 -16.17 5.76 -11.98
C GLU A 49 -16.47 4.27 -12.13
N GLU A 50 -16.95 3.81 -13.28
CA GLU A 50 -17.27 2.40 -13.51
C GLU A 50 -16.04 1.49 -13.39
N VAL A 51 -14.88 1.98 -13.83
CA VAL A 51 -13.61 1.25 -13.65
C VAL A 51 -13.26 1.17 -12.17
N SER A 52 -13.37 2.26 -11.42
CA SER A 52 -13.14 2.25 -9.96
C SER A 52 -14.11 1.32 -9.25
N LYS A 53 -15.37 1.27 -9.69
CA LYS A 53 -16.41 0.39 -9.15
C LYS A 53 -16.06 -1.08 -9.35
N SER A 54 -15.70 -1.46 -10.57
CA SER A 54 -15.29 -2.84 -10.88
C SER A 54 -14.09 -3.27 -10.04
N VAL A 55 -13.09 -2.41 -9.87
CA VAL A 55 -11.91 -2.67 -9.03
C VAL A 55 -12.30 -2.83 -7.56
N THR A 56 -13.16 -1.95 -7.03
CA THR A 56 -13.59 -2.03 -5.64
C THR A 56 -14.43 -3.28 -5.37
N GLU A 57 -15.34 -3.64 -6.29
CA GLU A 57 -16.12 -4.88 -6.21
C GLU A 57 -15.22 -6.13 -6.16
N ASP A 58 -14.19 -6.18 -7.01
CA ASP A 58 -13.20 -7.27 -6.98
C ASP A 58 -12.47 -7.32 -5.63
N TRP A 59 -12.02 -6.19 -5.11
CA TRP A 59 -11.35 -6.14 -3.80
C TRP A 59 -12.25 -6.61 -2.66
N VAL A 60 -13.52 -6.19 -2.67
CA VAL A 60 -14.51 -6.63 -1.66
C VAL A 60 -14.75 -8.13 -1.74
N ALA A 61 -14.86 -8.71 -2.94
CA ALA A 61 -15.05 -10.15 -3.13
C ALA A 61 -13.85 -10.98 -2.61
N ASN A 62 -12.63 -10.42 -2.65
CA ASN A 62 -11.42 -11.13 -2.20
C ASN A 62 -11.25 -11.19 -0.68
N TYR A 63 -12.02 -10.46 0.13
CA TYR A 63 -11.87 -10.46 1.59
C TYR A 63 -12.28 -11.77 2.29
N SER A 64 -12.83 -12.73 1.58
CA SER A 64 -13.04 -14.10 2.07
C SER A 64 -11.74 -14.92 2.12
N ASN A 65 -10.69 -14.48 1.44
CA ASN A 65 -9.39 -15.13 1.42
C ASN A 65 -8.56 -14.64 2.62
N GLU A 66 -8.13 -15.58 3.48
CA GLU A 66 -7.33 -15.28 4.66
C GLU A 66 -5.93 -14.70 4.33
N LYS A 67 -5.45 -14.88 3.10
CA LYS A 67 -4.18 -14.35 2.60
C LYS A 67 -4.31 -12.99 1.90
N TYR A 68 -5.50 -12.43 1.86
CA TYR A 68 -5.75 -11.17 1.20
C TYR A 68 -5.65 -10.01 2.19
N TYR A 69 -4.72 -9.09 1.93
CA TYR A 69 -4.44 -7.93 2.76
C TYR A 69 -4.50 -6.66 1.92
N ASN A 70 -5.61 -5.93 2.04
CA ASN A 70 -5.83 -4.70 1.28
C ASN A 70 -6.68 -3.72 2.10
N TRP A 71 -6.16 -2.54 2.35
CA TRP A 71 -6.79 -1.53 3.19
C TRP A 71 -7.07 -0.24 2.44
N ALA A 72 -8.28 0.27 2.65
CA ALA A 72 -8.62 1.67 2.47
C ALA A 72 -7.97 2.49 3.58
N ILE A 73 -7.27 3.56 3.23
CA ILE A 73 -6.70 4.51 4.19
C ILE A 73 -7.74 5.58 4.43
N VAL A 74 -8.18 5.74 5.68
CA VAL A 74 -9.16 6.73 6.12
C VAL A 74 -8.50 7.66 7.13
N LEU A 75 -8.70 8.97 6.97
CA LEU A 75 -8.22 9.97 7.91
C LEU A 75 -9.34 10.33 8.89
N LYS A 76 -9.17 10.01 10.18
CA LYS A 76 -10.20 10.11 11.23
C LYS A 76 -10.92 11.48 11.26
N GLU A 77 -10.17 12.55 11.02
CA GLU A 77 -10.73 13.93 11.02
C GLU A 77 -11.67 14.22 9.84
N LEU A 78 -11.62 13.41 8.76
CA LEU A 78 -12.45 13.59 7.56
C LEU A 78 -13.63 12.61 7.49
N GLY A 79 -13.87 11.82 8.54
CA GLY A 79 -14.92 10.80 8.58
C GLY A 79 -14.45 9.47 7.98
N ASP A 80 -15.29 8.81 7.18
CA ASP A 80 -15.04 7.44 6.69
C ASP A 80 -14.64 7.37 5.20
N GLU A 81 -14.42 8.51 4.55
CA GLU A 81 -14.05 8.57 3.13
C GLU A 81 -12.60 8.12 2.91
N PRO A 82 -12.33 7.09 2.06
CA PRO A 82 -10.98 6.68 1.72
C PRO A 82 -10.20 7.77 0.98
N ILE A 83 -8.94 7.93 1.36
CA ILE A 83 -8.01 8.88 0.75
C ILE A 83 -6.84 8.22 0.02
N GLY A 84 -6.75 6.89 0.09
CA GLY A 84 -5.69 6.10 -0.53
C GLY A 84 -5.86 4.62 -0.26
N ASN A 85 -4.83 3.87 -0.68
CA ASN A 85 -4.76 2.42 -0.59
C ASN A 85 -3.38 1.97 -0.09
N ILE A 86 -3.36 0.90 0.71
CA ILE A 86 -2.16 0.13 1.05
C ILE A 86 -2.50 -1.35 1.06
N ALA A 87 -1.66 -2.19 0.44
CA ALA A 87 -1.94 -3.61 0.27
C ALA A 87 -0.67 -4.46 0.24
N VAL A 88 -0.79 -5.74 0.57
CA VAL A 88 0.17 -6.76 0.17
C VAL A 88 -0.13 -7.13 -1.28
N VAL A 89 0.78 -6.82 -2.18
CA VAL A 89 0.63 -7.01 -3.63
C VAL A 89 1.30 -8.29 -4.13
N ASP A 90 2.20 -8.84 -3.34
CA ASP A 90 2.86 -10.12 -3.60
C ASP A 90 3.35 -10.73 -2.29
N MET A 91 3.49 -12.06 -2.23
CA MET A 91 4.06 -12.74 -1.07
C MET A 91 4.76 -14.04 -1.46
N ASN A 92 5.79 -14.39 -0.67
CA ASN A 92 6.49 -15.65 -0.76
C ASN A 92 6.37 -16.41 0.57
N GLU A 93 5.57 -17.46 0.59
CA GLU A 93 5.29 -18.26 1.79
C GLU A 93 6.53 -18.97 2.33
N LEU A 94 7.43 -19.43 1.45
CA LEU A 94 8.63 -20.17 1.87
C LEU A 94 9.67 -19.24 2.51
N ALA A 95 9.75 -17.99 2.05
CA ALA A 95 10.62 -16.97 2.62
C ALA A 95 9.93 -16.15 3.72
N GLU A 96 8.63 -16.40 3.97
CA GLU A 96 7.78 -15.61 4.88
C GLU A 96 7.90 -14.11 4.60
N SER A 97 7.91 -13.73 3.31
CA SER A 97 8.05 -12.34 2.89
C SER A 97 6.79 -11.81 2.22
N VAL A 98 6.54 -10.53 2.42
CA VAL A 98 5.44 -9.80 1.80
C VAL A 98 5.94 -8.54 1.10
N HIS A 99 5.38 -8.25 -0.06
CA HIS A 99 5.64 -7.02 -0.81
C HIS A 99 4.46 -6.06 -0.64
N ILE A 100 4.73 -4.86 -0.14
CA ILE A 100 3.70 -3.84 0.12
C ILE A 100 3.72 -2.80 -0.99
N GLY A 101 2.54 -2.56 -1.58
CA GLY A 101 2.26 -1.46 -2.49
C GLY A 101 1.28 -0.46 -1.89
N TYR A 102 1.40 0.81 -2.27
CA TYR A 102 0.53 1.87 -1.76
C TYR A 102 0.37 3.03 -2.73
N CYS A 103 -0.73 3.75 -2.59
CA CYS A 103 -0.95 5.04 -3.23
C CYS A 103 -1.81 5.94 -2.33
N LEU A 104 -1.71 7.26 -2.52
CA LEU A 104 -2.39 8.27 -1.72
C LEU A 104 -2.85 9.41 -2.62
N GLY A 105 -4.04 9.90 -2.39
CA GLY A 105 -4.56 11.07 -3.06
C GLY A 105 -3.63 12.27 -2.91
N ARG A 106 -3.45 13.02 -4.01
CA ARG A 106 -2.47 14.12 -4.11
C ARG A 106 -2.63 15.19 -3.03
N SER A 107 -3.86 15.51 -2.65
CA SER A 107 -4.17 16.49 -1.60
C SER A 107 -3.64 16.10 -0.21
N PHE A 108 -3.25 14.84 -0.04
CA PHE A 108 -2.76 14.26 1.22
C PHE A 108 -1.26 14.01 1.24
N TRP A 109 -0.54 14.34 0.15
CA TRP A 109 0.90 14.17 0.08
C TRP A 109 1.64 15.07 1.07
N HIS A 110 2.88 14.69 1.41
CA HIS A 110 3.79 15.44 2.29
C HIS A 110 3.30 15.68 3.73
N LYS A 111 2.23 14.99 4.16
CA LYS A 111 1.64 15.13 5.51
C LYS A 111 2.02 13.97 6.46
N GLY A 112 2.91 13.07 6.02
CA GLY A 112 3.33 11.90 6.80
C GLY A 112 2.29 10.76 6.86
N ILE A 113 1.14 10.92 6.21
CA ILE A 113 0.03 9.96 6.26
C ILE A 113 0.47 8.57 5.76
N MET A 114 1.14 8.49 4.60
CA MET A 114 1.56 7.20 4.05
C MET A 114 2.62 6.52 4.93
N SER A 115 3.51 7.28 5.56
CA SER A 115 4.49 6.69 6.49
C SER A 115 3.81 6.13 7.73
N GLU A 116 2.78 6.79 8.26
CA GLU A 116 1.96 6.29 9.37
C GLU A 116 1.19 5.02 8.98
N ALA A 117 0.57 5.00 7.80
CA ALA A 117 -0.13 3.83 7.29
C ALA A 117 0.81 2.63 7.08
N LEU A 118 1.98 2.87 6.45
CA LEU A 118 2.97 1.82 6.22
C LEU A 118 3.52 1.26 7.54
N GLN A 119 3.83 2.12 8.52
CA GLN A 119 4.28 1.67 9.83
C GLN A 119 3.24 0.78 10.52
N THR A 120 1.97 1.19 10.49
CA THR A 120 0.86 0.41 11.08
C THR A 120 0.73 -0.97 10.42
N VAL A 121 0.91 -1.06 9.10
CA VAL A 121 0.89 -2.33 8.38
C VAL A 121 2.14 -3.17 8.69
N ILE A 122 3.33 -2.57 8.78
CA ILE A 122 4.57 -3.27 9.18
C ILE A 122 4.39 -3.92 10.54
N ASP A 123 3.88 -3.16 11.52
CA ASP A 123 3.67 -3.66 12.88
C ASP A 123 2.68 -4.84 12.89
N PHE A 124 1.57 -4.74 12.17
CA PHE A 124 0.60 -5.81 12.02
C PHE A 124 1.21 -7.06 11.35
N MET A 125 1.95 -6.88 10.27
CA MET A 125 2.56 -8.00 9.55
C MET A 125 3.59 -8.74 10.41
N PHE A 126 4.36 -8.04 11.24
CA PHE A 126 5.35 -8.67 12.10
C PHE A 126 4.77 -9.26 13.39
N THR A 127 3.77 -8.61 14.00
CA THR A 127 3.25 -9.05 15.31
C THR A 127 2.10 -10.03 15.21
N VAL A 128 1.25 -9.94 14.19
CA VAL A 128 0.05 -10.76 14.03
C VAL A 128 0.24 -11.83 12.96
N VAL A 129 0.67 -11.42 11.76
CA VAL A 129 0.89 -12.35 10.63
C VAL A 129 2.18 -13.12 10.78
N GLU A 130 3.12 -12.62 11.57
CA GLU A 130 4.45 -13.19 11.81
C GLU A 130 5.28 -13.35 10.53
N ALA A 131 5.18 -12.38 9.62
CA ALA A 131 6.09 -12.32 8.48
C ALA A 131 7.54 -12.16 8.96
N ASN A 132 8.49 -12.71 8.20
CA ASN A 132 9.92 -12.58 8.48
C ASN A 132 10.51 -11.32 7.82
N ARG A 133 9.99 -10.96 6.64
CA ARG A 133 10.49 -9.86 5.81
C ARG A 133 9.34 -9.08 5.19
N ILE A 134 9.47 -7.78 5.18
CA ILE A 134 8.59 -6.87 4.46
C ILE A 134 9.42 -6.09 3.46
N GLU A 135 8.98 -6.06 2.22
CA GLU A 135 9.66 -5.32 1.17
C GLU A 135 8.70 -4.41 0.40
N SER A 136 9.27 -3.41 -0.24
CA SER A 136 8.58 -2.53 -1.18
C SER A 136 9.58 -2.01 -2.19
N ARG A 137 9.09 -1.56 -3.35
CA ARG A 137 9.94 -0.98 -4.39
C ARG A 137 9.32 0.25 -5.02
N HIS A 138 10.16 1.04 -5.66
CA HIS A 138 9.69 2.22 -6.40
C HIS A 138 10.59 2.50 -7.62
N ASP A 139 10.02 3.19 -8.60
CA ASP A 139 10.77 3.78 -9.71
C ASP A 139 11.72 4.86 -9.16
N PRO A 140 13.02 4.89 -9.53
CA PRO A 140 13.96 5.94 -9.09
C PRO A 140 13.47 7.36 -9.35
N ARG A 141 12.62 7.55 -10.36
CA ARG A 141 11.99 8.84 -10.70
C ARG A 141 10.87 9.25 -9.71
N ASN A 142 10.50 8.35 -8.78
CA ASN A 142 9.55 8.59 -7.69
C ASN A 142 10.23 8.55 -6.30
N PRO A 143 11.14 9.48 -5.98
CA PRO A 143 11.91 9.43 -4.73
C PRO A 143 11.05 9.60 -3.48
N HIS A 144 9.85 10.16 -3.60
CA HIS A 144 8.94 10.34 -2.45
C HIS A 144 8.46 8.99 -1.91
N SER A 145 8.24 7.99 -2.77
CA SER A 145 7.90 6.63 -2.34
C SER A 145 9.03 6.00 -1.51
N GLY A 146 10.27 6.11 -1.98
CA GLY A 146 11.45 5.68 -1.20
C GLY A 146 11.62 6.45 0.12
N GLY A 147 11.23 7.73 0.15
CA GLY A 147 11.22 8.53 1.37
C GLY A 147 10.24 8.00 2.43
N VAL A 148 9.09 7.47 2.02
CA VAL A 148 8.12 6.80 2.90
C VAL A 148 8.76 5.54 3.51
N MET A 149 9.34 4.67 2.69
CA MET A 149 9.99 3.43 3.12
C MET A 149 11.12 3.71 4.14
N LYS A 150 11.99 4.67 3.85
CA LYS A 150 13.07 5.08 4.77
C LYS A 150 12.55 5.56 6.12
N LYS A 151 11.46 6.33 6.15
CA LYS A 151 10.85 6.81 7.40
C LYS A 151 10.31 5.68 8.28
N CYS A 152 9.94 4.56 7.68
CA CYS A 152 9.48 3.35 8.37
C CYS A 152 10.63 2.37 8.69
N GLY A 153 11.89 2.82 8.63
CA GLY A 153 13.05 1.99 8.98
C GLY A 153 13.47 0.98 7.91
N MET A 154 12.83 0.97 6.74
CA MET A 154 13.23 0.06 5.66
C MET A 154 14.60 0.45 5.10
N GLN A 155 15.46 -0.55 4.91
CA GLN A 155 16.81 -0.40 4.37
C GLN A 155 16.81 -0.52 2.85
N TYR A 156 17.59 0.31 2.17
CA TYR A 156 17.81 0.21 0.73
C TYR A 156 18.72 -0.97 0.43
N GLU A 157 18.29 -1.88 -0.44
CA GLU A 157 19.03 -3.08 -0.82
C GLU A 157 19.71 -2.97 -2.20
N GLY A 158 19.20 -2.11 -3.07
CA GLY A 158 19.76 -1.92 -4.39
C GLY A 158 18.73 -1.47 -5.43
N THR A 159 19.24 -1.17 -6.63
CA THR A 159 18.41 -0.87 -7.81
C THR A 159 18.63 -1.94 -8.87
N LEU A 160 17.57 -2.61 -9.25
CA LEU A 160 17.55 -3.55 -10.36
C LEU A 160 17.22 -2.80 -11.65
N ARG A 161 18.10 -2.94 -12.67
CA ARG A 161 17.94 -2.24 -13.94
C ARG A 161 16.84 -2.88 -14.79
N SER A 162 15.91 -2.06 -15.32
CA SER A 162 14.80 -2.48 -16.19
C SER A 162 14.00 -3.67 -15.63
N ALA A 163 13.80 -3.71 -14.33
CA ALA A 163 13.22 -4.83 -13.61
C ALA A 163 11.74 -4.62 -13.23
N ASP A 164 11.18 -3.47 -13.62
CA ASP A 164 9.79 -3.14 -13.33
C ASP A 164 9.17 -2.33 -14.50
N TRP A 165 7.88 -2.05 -14.39
CA TRP A 165 7.15 -1.22 -15.33
C TRP A 165 6.05 -0.42 -14.62
N ASN A 166 5.67 0.69 -15.20
CA ASN A 166 4.57 1.54 -14.76
C ASN A 166 3.99 2.35 -15.93
N ASN A 167 3.13 3.30 -15.67
CA ASN A 167 2.53 4.15 -16.71
C ASN A 167 3.55 5.03 -17.48
N GLN A 168 4.82 5.03 -17.09
CA GLN A 168 5.92 5.67 -17.80
C GLN A 168 6.77 4.67 -18.62
N GLY A 169 6.34 3.40 -18.71
CA GLY A 169 7.03 2.31 -19.40
C GLY A 169 7.96 1.52 -18.48
N ILE A 170 8.89 0.78 -19.10
CA ILE A 170 9.90 -0.01 -18.38
C ILE A 170 10.78 0.91 -17.56
N CYS A 171 11.05 0.52 -16.31
CA CYS A 171 11.84 1.29 -15.37
C CYS A 171 12.75 0.41 -14.51
N ASP A 172 13.70 1.05 -13.86
CA ASP A 172 14.48 0.43 -12.80
C ASP A 172 13.62 0.32 -11.54
N ALA A 173 13.95 -0.63 -10.68
CA ALA A 173 13.27 -0.87 -9.40
C ALA A 173 14.23 -0.67 -8.22
N CYS A 174 14.01 0.35 -7.40
CA CYS A 174 14.70 0.55 -6.14
C CYS A 174 14.03 -0.27 -5.04
N TYR A 175 14.71 -1.27 -4.52
CA TYR A 175 14.20 -2.17 -3.47
C TYR A 175 14.57 -1.69 -2.08
N TYR A 176 13.61 -1.77 -1.20
CA TYR A 176 13.74 -1.53 0.24
C TYR A 176 13.11 -2.68 1.01
N SER A 177 13.68 -3.01 2.16
CA SER A 177 13.12 -4.03 3.04
C SER A 177 13.38 -3.73 4.51
N ILE A 178 12.62 -4.41 5.37
CA ILE A 178 12.84 -4.47 6.81
C ILE A 178 12.61 -5.91 7.27
N LEU A 179 13.44 -6.38 8.19
CA LEU A 179 13.36 -7.72 8.75
C LEU A 179 12.75 -7.68 10.15
N ARG A 180 12.03 -8.75 10.51
CA ARG A 180 11.37 -8.86 11.82
C ARG A 180 12.33 -8.70 13.00
N ASN A 181 13.57 -9.20 12.88
CA ASN A 181 14.59 -9.11 13.92
C ASN A 181 15.27 -7.74 14.02
N GLU A 182 14.99 -6.82 13.11
CA GLU A 182 15.48 -5.43 13.13
C GLU A 182 14.55 -4.51 13.90
N VAL A 183 13.32 -4.96 14.22
CA VAL A 183 12.32 -4.21 14.97
C VAL A 183 12.20 -4.75 16.38
N GLN A 184 12.33 -3.87 17.37
CA GLN A 184 12.09 -4.21 18.78
C GLN A 184 10.66 -3.82 19.12
N TYR A 185 9.82 -4.82 19.41
CA TYR A 185 8.49 -4.60 20.01
C TYR A 185 8.65 -4.79 21.52
N GLU A 186 8.47 -3.71 22.26
CA GLU A 186 8.44 -3.75 23.73
C GLU A 186 7.17 -4.43 24.26
#